data_0bb1a008474dfbde3b096aca2637e25f
#
_entry.id   0bb1a008474dfbde3b096aca2637e25f
#
_cell.length_a   1.000
_cell.length_b   1.000
_cell.length_c   1.000
_cell.angle_alpha   90.00
_cell.angle_beta   90.00
_cell.angle_gamma   90.00
#
_symmetry.space_group_name_H-M   'P 1'
#
loop_
_entity.id
_entity.type
_entity.pdbx_description
1 polymer ?
#
loop_
_entity_poly.entity_id
_entity_poly.type
_entity_poly.pdbx_seq_one_letter_code
_entity_poly.pdbx_strand_id
1 'polypeptide(L)'
;MTVPENEDIFPAKLGPEYVGFDHIHWYVGNPKQAASYWITRMGFRPIAYRGPETGSPYLVSYVVANSGATFVLTGPVCGPPNEGPEDGFLRQIPNYERATLAEIHQHLTLHGDGVKDVAFRIAGDIQAVWKRAVANGARAIAEPRTSTVEGHGLIISATVGTYGDTVHSLVNRERYSADAPFLPGYRLLDSEDPITQLLPPIEILEIDHCVGNQSWGGVDGIVQ
;
A
#
# COMPACT_ATOMS: atom_id res chain seq x y z
N MET A 1 -26.42 -7.49 38.34
CA MET A 1 -26.63 -7.48 36.87
C MET A 1 -25.35 -7.98 36.28
N THR A 2 -25.32 -9.25 35.89
CA THR A 2 -24.22 -9.87 35.17
C THR A 2 -24.35 -9.45 33.72
N VAL A 3 -23.33 -8.78 33.19
CA VAL A 3 -23.21 -8.50 31.76
C VAL A 3 -23.06 -9.86 31.06
N PRO A 4 -23.87 -10.21 30.06
CA PRO A 4 -23.66 -11.45 29.30
C PRO A 4 -22.31 -11.34 28.60
N GLU A 5 -21.45 -12.33 28.78
CA GLU A 5 -20.27 -12.54 27.94
C GLU A 5 -20.75 -12.82 26.50
N ASN A 6 -20.67 -11.81 25.66
CA ASN A 6 -21.01 -11.90 24.26
C ASN A 6 -19.77 -12.46 23.52
N GLU A 7 -19.61 -13.77 23.51
CA GLU A 7 -18.54 -14.47 22.78
C GLU A 7 -18.73 -14.45 21.25
N ASP A 8 -19.81 -13.87 20.71
CA ASP A 8 -20.21 -14.00 19.28
C ASP A 8 -20.27 -12.69 18.48
N ILE A 9 -19.67 -11.59 18.96
CA ILE A 9 -19.68 -10.32 18.20
C ILE A 9 -18.62 -10.27 17.09
N PHE A 10 -17.62 -11.12 17.13
CA PHE A 10 -16.66 -11.27 16.03
C PHE A 10 -16.82 -12.64 15.37
N PRO A 11 -17.65 -12.73 14.33
CA PRO A 11 -17.72 -13.95 13.57
C PRO A 11 -16.41 -14.15 12.81
N ALA A 12 -15.89 -15.32 12.97
CA ALA A 12 -14.84 -15.91 12.20
C ALA A 12 -13.41 -15.46 12.60
N LYS A 13 -12.68 -16.43 13.14
CA LYS A 13 -11.23 -16.49 13.04
C LYS A 13 -10.84 -16.03 11.64
N LEU A 14 -9.92 -15.06 11.56
CA LEU A 14 -9.25 -14.72 10.33
C LEU A 14 -8.88 -16.02 9.62
N GLY A 15 -9.16 -16.12 8.31
CA GLY A 15 -8.87 -17.35 7.58
C GLY A 15 -7.42 -17.79 7.82
N PRO A 16 -7.14 -19.08 7.81
CA PRO A 16 -5.79 -19.59 8.10
C PRO A 16 -4.73 -19.05 7.13
N GLU A 17 -5.15 -18.47 6.03
CA GLU A 17 -4.27 -17.85 5.04
C GLU A 17 -3.81 -16.43 5.43
N TYR A 18 -4.48 -15.75 6.35
CA TYR A 18 -4.09 -14.43 6.81
C TYR A 18 -2.87 -14.50 7.73
N VAL A 19 -1.79 -13.84 7.32
CA VAL A 19 -0.52 -13.81 8.08
C VAL A 19 -0.37 -12.52 8.88
N GLY A 20 -0.87 -11.39 8.36
CA GLY A 20 -0.75 -10.08 8.98
C GLY A 20 -0.80 -8.96 7.95
N PHE A 21 -0.48 -7.75 8.38
CA PHE A 21 -0.27 -6.64 7.45
C PHE A 21 1.01 -6.87 6.62
N ASP A 22 0.95 -6.58 5.33
CA ASP A 22 2.14 -6.53 4.46
C ASP A 22 2.73 -5.11 4.45
N HIS A 23 1.90 -4.13 4.15
CA HIS A 23 2.25 -2.71 4.21
C HIS A 23 1.01 -1.81 4.18
N ILE A 24 1.19 -0.54 4.53
CA ILE A 24 0.21 0.52 4.31
C ILE A 24 0.72 1.41 3.19
N HIS A 25 -0.09 1.62 2.16
CA HIS A 25 0.25 2.46 1.02
C HIS A 25 -0.49 3.80 1.11
N TRP A 26 0.27 4.87 1.12
CA TRP A 26 -0.20 6.25 1.20
C TRP A 26 -0.01 6.94 -0.15
N TYR A 27 -1.02 7.68 -0.56
CA TYR A 27 -0.85 8.70 -1.58
C TYR A 27 -0.55 10.03 -0.88
N VAL A 28 0.55 10.67 -1.28
CA VAL A 28 1.07 11.88 -0.64
C VAL A 28 1.53 12.90 -1.68
N GLY A 29 1.40 14.18 -1.35
CA GLY A 29 1.82 15.24 -2.25
C GLY A 29 3.33 15.31 -2.46
N ASN A 30 4.13 14.93 -1.46
CA ASN A 30 5.60 14.88 -1.57
C ASN A 30 6.16 13.64 -0.85
N PRO A 31 6.40 12.55 -1.59
CA PRO A 31 6.88 11.29 -1.00
C PRO A 31 8.21 11.41 -0.26
N LYS A 32 9.12 12.25 -0.75
CA LYS A 32 10.43 12.45 -0.10
C LYS A 32 10.30 13.12 1.27
N GLN A 33 9.45 14.16 1.38
CA GLN A 33 9.19 14.82 2.66
C GLN A 33 8.42 13.92 3.61
N ALA A 34 7.43 13.19 3.13
CA ALA A 34 6.70 12.23 3.94
C ALA A 34 7.63 11.13 4.46
N ALA A 35 8.48 10.54 3.62
CA ALA A 35 9.47 9.55 4.05
C ALA A 35 10.44 10.13 5.10
N SER A 36 10.92 11.35 4.88
CA SER A 36 11.80 12.04 5.86
C SER A 36 11.13 12.19 7.22
N TYR A 37 9.84 12.50 7.29
CA TYR A 37 9.10 12.55 8.55
C TYR A 37 9.14 11.20 9.28
N TRP A 38 8.77 10.11 8.61
CA TRP A 38 8.76 8.78 9.21
C TRP A 38 10.15 8.33 9.65
N ILE A 39 11.18 8.64 8.86
CA ILE A 39 12.57 8.32 9.17
C ILE A 39 13.04 9.10 10.40
N THR A 40 12.90 10.42 10.38
CA THR A 40 13.52 11.29 11.39
C THR A 40 12.69 11.45 12.67
N ARG A 41 11.38 11.19 12.62
CA ARG A 41 10.46 11.38 13.76
C ARG A 41 9.92 10.09 14.35
N MET A 42 9.86 9.02 13.54
CA MET A 42 9.24 7.76 13.94
C MET A 42 10.21 6.56 13.87
N GLY A 43 11.50 6.81 13.62
CA GLY A 43 12.54 5.78 13.65
C GLY A 43 12.47 4.75 12.52
N PHE A 44 11.75 5.06 11.43
CA PHE A 44 11.74 4.20 10.24
C PHE A 44 13.06 4.28 9.50
N ARG A 45 13.36 3.24 8.72
CA ARG A 45 14.50 3.18 7.81
C ARG A 45 14.01 3.12 6.37
N PRO A 46 14.66 3.83 5.42
CA PRO A 46 14.34 3.67 4.01
C PRO A 46 14.83 2.30 3.54
N ILE A 47 13.95 1.52 2.90
CA ILE A 47 14.28 0.17 2.44
C ILE A 47 14.20 0.03 0.92
N ALA A 48 13.36 0.82 0.25
CA ALA A 48 13.22 0.74 -1.19
C ALA A 48 12.74 2.06 -1.81
N TYR A 49 12.97 2.17 -3.11
CA TYR A 49 12.62 3.34 -3.91
C TYR A 49 12.16 2.90 -5.30
N ARG A 50 11.18 3.61 -5.84
CA ARG A 50 10.77 3.57 -7.23
C ARG A 50 10.58 5.00 -7.73
N GLY A 51 11.06 5.31 -8.93
CA GLY A 51 10.97 6.65 -9.51
C GLY A 51 11.57 6.70 -10.90
N PRO A 52 11.89 7.90 -11.42
CA PRO A 52 12.42 8.06 -12.77
C PRO A 52 13.63 7.17 -13.06
N GLU A 53 14.52 6.99 -12.10
CA GLU A 53 15.73 6.17 -12.23
C GLU A 53 15.46 4.66 -12.29
N THR A 54 14.25 4.24 -11.95
CA THR A 54 13.80 2.83 -12.01
C THR A 54 12.74 2.59 -13.07
N GLY A 55 12.55 3.56 -13.99
CA GLY A 55 11.60 3.44 -15.09
C GLY A 55 10.17 3.88 -14.77
N SER A 56 9.95 4.65 -13.70
CA SER A 56 8.67 5.28 -13.34
C SER A 56 8.81 6.81 -13.41
N PRO A 57 8.76 7.42 -14.60
CA PRO A 57 9.15 8.81 -14.80
C PRO A 57 8.21 9.83 -14.15
N TYR A 58 6.98 9.45 -13.85
CA TYR A 58 5.94 10.37 -13.38
C TYR A 58 5.48 10.13 -11.95
N LEU A 59 5.90 9.01 -11.36
CA LEU A 59 5.56 8.63 -10.00
C LEU A 59 6.83 8.36 -9.21
N VAL A 60 6.82 8.77 -7.95
CA VAL A 60 7.88 8.45 -6.99
C VAL A 60 7.27 7.72 -5.81
N SER A 61 7.90 6.64 -5.39
CA SER A 61 7.54 5.90 -4.19
C SER A 61 8.77 5.68 -3.31
N TYR A 62 8.64 6.01 -2.04
CA TYR A 62 9.59 5.62 -1.00
C TYR A 62 8.95 4.54 -0.14
N VAL A 63 9.69 3.51 0.19
CA VAL A 63 9.28 2.50 1.15
C VAL A 63 10.14 2.65 2.39
N VAL A 64 9.47 2.80 3.52
CA VAL A 64 10.12 2.91 4.83
C VAL A 64 9.59 1.83 5.76
N ALA A 65 10.45 1.29 6.61
CA ALA A 65 10.08 0.24 7.55
C ALA A 65 10.69 0.46 8.94
N ASN A 66 9.96 0.01 9.96
CA ASN A 66 10.45 -0.14 11.32
C ASN A 66 9.91 -1.48 11.85
N SER A 67 10.79 -2.48 11.97
CA SER A 67 10.44 -3.87 12.30
C SER A 67 9.30 -4.42 11.42
N GLY A 68 8.16 -4.79 12.00
CA GLY A 68 7.00 -5.30 11.28
C GLY A 68 6.10 -4.26 10.60
N ALA A 69 6.37 -2.96 10.81
CA ALA A 69 5.60 -1.90 10.18
C ALA A 69 6.29 -1.41 8.89
N THR A 70 5.59 -1.49 7.76
CA THR A 70 6.08 -1.03 6.45
C THR A 70 5.10 -0.06 5.83
N PHE A 71 5.60 1.10 5.39
CA PHE A 71 4.83 2.12 4.68
C PHE A 71 5.39 2.38 3.30
N VAL A 72 4.49 2.47 2.33
CA VAL A 72 4.78 2.91 0.97
C VAL A 72 4.20 4.30 0.79
N LEU A 73 5.01 5.24 0.37
CA LEU A 73 4.65 6.64 0.22
C LEU A 73 4.81 7.00 -1.25
N THR A 74 3.70 7.11 -1.97
CA THR A 74 3.69 7.37 -3.41
C THR A 74 3.07 8.72 -3.72
N GLY A 75 3.70 9.46 -4.61
CA GLY A 75 3.17 10.72 -5.10
C GLY A 75 3.61 11.05 -6.52
N PRO A 76 3.02 12.11 -7.10
CA PRO A 76 3.31 12.52 -8.45
C PRO A 76 4.61 13.31 -8.54
N VAL A 77 5.31 13.20 -9.67
CA VAL A 77 6.46 14.06 -10.01
C VAL A 77 6.00 15.33 -10.73
N CYS A 78 4.84 15.27 -11.38
CA CYS A 78 4.30 16.37 -12.17
C CYS A 78 2.83 16.64 -11.84
N GLY A 79 2.28 17.72 -12.37
CA GLY A 79 0.85 18.04 -12.27
C GLY A 79 -0.05 16.97 -12.87
N PRO A 80 -1.39 17.11 -12.69
CA PRO A 80 -2.35 16.18 -13.25
C PRO A 80 -2.24 16.14 -14.78
N PRO A 81 -2.48 14.97 -15.39
CA PRO A 81 -2.47 14.86 -16.85
C PRO A 81 -3.59 15.73 -17.43
N ASN A 82 -3.22 16.71 -18.27
CA ASN A 82 -4.18 17.52 -19.00
C ASN A 82 -4.69 16.75 -20.22
N GLU A 83 -5.98 16.83 -20.50
CA GLU A 83 -6.62 16.18 -21.66
C GLU A 83 -6.43 16.98 -22.96
N GLY A 84 -5.63 18.06 -22.95
CA GLY A 84 -5.43 18.93 -24.09
C GLY A 84 -4.56 18.32 -25.20
N PRO A 85 -4.84 18.67 -26.49
CA PRO A 85 -4.08 18.14 -27.64
C PRO A 85 -2.61 18.62 -27.67
N GLU A 86 -2.24 19.60 -26.88
CA GLU A 86 -0.90 20.21 -26.86
C GLU A 86 0.09 19.54 -25.90
N ASP A 87 -0.36 18.59 -25.08
CA ASP A 87 0.49 17.94 -24.09
C ASP A 87 1.30 16.79 -24.70
N GLY A 88 2.25 17.15 -25.59
CA GLY A 88 3.17 16.21 -26.20
C GLY A 88 4.02 15.42 -25.20
N PHE A 89 4.14 15.95 -23.98
CA PHE A 89 4.83 15.32 -22.86
C PHE A 89 4.04 14.10 -22.32
N LEU A 90 2.72 14.22 -22.20
CA LEU A 90 1.87 13.15 -21.67
C LEU A 90 1.62 12.00 -22.65
N ARG A 91 1.88 12.20 -23.96
CA ARG A 91 1.77 11.12 -24.96
C ARG A 91 2.80 10.01 -24.76
N GLN A 92 3.87 10.28 -24.02
CA GLN A 92 4.96 9.32 -23.77
C GLN A 92 4.73 8.52 -22.47
N ILE A 93 3.71 8.87 -21.66
CA ILE A 93 3.42 8.15 -20.42
C ILE A 93 2.76 6.81 -20.73
N PRO A 94 3.26 5.68 -20.21
CA PRO A 94 2.55 4.41 -20.27
C PRO A 94 1.12 4.55 -19.73
N ASN A 95 0.14 3.96 -20.40
CA ASN A 95 -1.28 4.11 -20.03
C ASN A 95 -1.58 3.77 -18.58
N TYR A 96 -0.91 2.75 -18.02
CA TYR A 96 -1.09 2.36 -16.62
C TYR A 96 -0.60 3.43 -15.65
N GLU A 97 0.52 4.09 -15.96
CA GLU A 97 1.09 5.13 -15.10
C GLU A 97 0.27 6.43 -15.18
N ARG A 98 -0.29 6.71 -16.37
CA ARG A 98 -1.22 7.83 -16.55
C ARG A 98 -2.48 7.67 -15.68
N ALA A 99 -3.07 6.47 -15.67
CA ALA A 99 -4.24 6.18 -14.86
C ALA A 99 -3.94 6.34 -13.36
N THR A 100 -2.82 5.81 -12.91
CA THR A 100 -2.36 5.95 -11.51
C THR A 100 -2.06 7.41 -11.15
N LEU A 101 -1.44 8.17 -12.06
CA LEU A 101 -1.17 9.60 -11.86
C LEU A 101 -2.47 10.39 -11.67
N ALA A 102 -3.46 10.14 -12.53
CA ALA A 102 -4.78 10.78 -12.42
C ALA A 102 -5.48 10.41 -11.10
N GLU A 103 -5.44 9.14 -10.72
CA GLU A 103 -5.98 8.64 -9.45
C GLU A 103 -5.33 9.31 -8.23
N ILE A 104 -4.00 9.44 -8.23
CA ILE A 104 -3.28 10.11 -7.13
C ILE A 104 -3.70 11.58 -7.03
N HIS A 105 -3.77 12.31 -8.13
CA HIS A 105 -4.21 13.70 -8.11
C HIS A 105 -5.66 13.85 -7.62
N GLN A 106 -6.54 12.94 -8.04
CA GLN A 106 -7.92 12.91 -7.54
C GLN A 106 -7.95 12.64 -6.02
N HIS A 107 -7.21 11.64 -5.55
CA HIS A 107 -7.12 11.31 -4.13
C HIS A 107 -6.61 12.50 -3.31
N LEU A 108 -5.51 13.12 -3.74
CA LEU A 108 -4.93 14.30 -3.06
C LEU A 108 -5.90 15.49 -3.04
N THR A 109 -6.72 15.66 -4.07
CA THR A 109 -7.73 16.72 -4.13
C THR A 109 -8.87 16.48 -3.15
N LEU A 110 -9.30 15.23 -2.99
CA LEU A 110 -10.45 14.86 -2.16
C LEU A 110 -10.06 14.66 -0.68
N HIS A 111 -8.89 14.09 -0.43
CA HIS A 111 -8.50 13.59 0.90
C HIS A 111 -7.23 14.25 1.45
N GLY A 112 -6.43 14.92 0.60
CA GLY A 112 -5.06 15.29 0.96
C GLY A 112 -4.15 14.06 1.02
N ASP A 113 -3.07 14.13 1.80
CA ASP A 113 -2.22 12.98 2.08
C ASP A 113 -3.03 11.94 2.88
N GLY A 114 -3.15 10.72 2.37
CA GLY A 114 -4.00 9.71 2.98
C GLY A 114 -3.68 8.28 2.56
N VAL A 115 -4.24 7.32 3.31
CA VAL A 115 -4.10 5.89 3.03
C VAL A 115 -4.95 5.53 1.83
N LYS A 116 -4.32 4.94 0.83
CA LYS A 116 -4.97 4.38 -0.36
C LYS A 116 -5.20 2.88 -0.23
N ASP A 117 -4.24 2.16 0.32
CA ASP A 117 -4.28 0.70 0.36
C ASP A 117 -3.76 0.19 1.71
N VAL A 118 -4.51 -0.73 2.29
CA VAL A 118 -4.06 -1.53 3.44
C VAL A 118 -3.81 -2.93 2.92
N ALA A 119 -2.53 -3.27 2.70
CA ALA A 119 -2.14 -4.53 2.12
C ALA A 119 -1.96 -5.62 3.19
N PHE A 120 -2.49 -6.80 2.90
CA PHE A 120 -2.40 -7.97 3.76
C PHE A 120 -1.48 -9.03 3.19
N ARG A 121 -0.67 -9.63 4.05
CA ARG A 121 0.14 -10.81 3.71
C ARG A 121 -0.72 -12.06 3.79
N ILE A 122 -0.75 -12.79 2.70
CA ILE A 122 -1.55 -14.01 2.53
C ILE A 122 -0.62 -15.17 2.26
N ALA A 123 -0.80 -16.27 3.00
CA ALA A 123 -0.17 -17.56 2.72
C ALA A 123 -1.03 -18.43 1.80
N GLY A 124 -0.41 -19.34 1.08
CA GLY A 124 -1.11 -20.34 0.26
C GLY A 124 -1.79 -19.78 -1.00
N ASP A 125 -3.03 -20.21 -1.25
CA ASP A 125 -3.75 -19.91 -2.50
C ASP A 125 -4.47 -18.56 -2.46
N ILE A 126 -3.80 -17.52 -2.94
CA ILE A 126 -4.36 -16.16 -3.04
C ILE A 126 -5.57 -16.09 -4.00
N GLN A 127 -5.65 -16.97 -5.01
CA GLN A 127 -6.79 -17.05 -5.93
C GLN A 127 -8.07 -17.48 -5.21
N ALA A 128 -7.94 -18.47 -4.31
CA ALA A 128 -9.06 -18.94 -3.50
C ALA A 128 -9.52 -17.85 -2.52
N VAL A 129 -8.57 -17.15 -1.87
CA VAL A 129 -8.88 -16.04 -0.93
C VAL A 129 -9.60 -14.91 -1.66
N TRP A 130 -9.07 -14.47 -2.81
CA TRP A 130 -9.67 -13.40 -3.60
C TRP A 130 -11.08 -13.76 -4.09
N LYS A 131 -11.27 -14.96 -4.65
CA LYS A 131 -12.60 -15.45 -5.09
C LYS A 131 -13.59 -15.48 -3.94
N ARG A 132 -13.18 -15.95 -2.77
CA ARG A 132 -14.03 -15.99 -1.57
C ARG A 132 -14.42 -14.58 -1.12
N ALA A 133 -13.47 -13.62 -1.12
CA ALA A 133 -13.77 -12.24 -0.79
C ALA A 133 -14.81 -11.63 -1.76
N VAL A 134 -14.61 -11.80 -3.06
CA VAL A 134 -15.56 -11.29 -4.08
C VAL A 134 -16.92 -11.98 -3.98
N ALA A 135 -16.96 -13.28 -3.74
CA ALA A 135 -18.21 -14.01 -3.53
C ALA A 135 -18.99 -13.54 -2.28
N ASN A 136 -18.29 -13.00 -1.29
CA ASN A 136 -18.87 -12.40 -0.09
C ASN A 136 -19.12 -10.89 -0.19
N GLY A 137 -19.09 -10.33 -1.41
CA GLY A 137 -19.49 -8.95 -1.67
C GLY A 137 -18.35 -7.94 -1.81
N ALA A 138 -17.08 -8.34 -1.66
CA ALA A 138 -15.97 -7.44 -1.93
C ALA A 138 -15.93 -7.04 -3.42
N ARG A 139 -15.72 -5.75 -3.69
CA ARG A 139 -15.60 -5.25 -5.06
C ARG A 139 -14.28 -5.74 -5.69
N ALA A 140 -14.37 -6.45 -6.80
CA ALA A 140 -13.19 -6.87 -7.57
C ALA A 140 -12.48 -5.65 -8.18
N ILE A 141 -11.21 -5.41 -7.83
CA ILE A 141 -10.38 -4.33 -8.37
C ILE A 141 -9.30 -4.91 -9.30
N ALA A 142 -8.50 -5.86 -8.81
CA ALA A 142 -7.51 -6.55 -9.61
C ALA A 142 -7.48 -8.04 -9.27
N GLU A 143 -7.61 -8.86 -10.30
CA GLU A 143 -7.48 -10.31 -10.17
C GLU A 143 -6.04 -10.70 -9.80
N PRO A 144 -5.85 -11.89 -9.19
CA PRO A 144 -4.52 -12.39 -8.86
C PRO A 144 -3.58 -12.41 -10.06
N ARG A 145 -2.43 -11.77 -9.90
CA ARG A 145 -1.37 -11.70 -10.91
C ARG A 145 -0.04 -12.12 -10.29
N THR A 146 0.72 -12.86 -11.07
CA THR A 146 2.09 -13.23 -10.71
C THR A 146 3.06 -12.27 -11.37
N SER A 147 3.99 -11.73 -10.58
CA SER A 147 5.11 -10.93 -11.04
C SER A 147 6.41 -11.63 -10.66
N THR A 148 7.32 -11.78 -11.60
CA THR A 148 8.62 -12.46 -11.39
C THR A 148 9.73 -11.42 -11.40
N VAL A 149 10.66 -11.56 -10.47
CA VAL A 149 11.92 -10.80 -10.44
C VAL A 149 13.06 -11.78 -10.62
N GLU A 150 13.86 -11.55 -11.63
CA GLU A 150 15.00 -12.41 -11.96
C GLU A 150 15.95 -12.57 -10.77
N GLY A 151 16.31 -13.80 -10.43
CA GLY A 151 17.18 -14.11 -9.29
C GLY A 151 16.48 -14.06 -7.92
N HIS A 152 15.25 -13.50 -7.82
CA HIS A 152 14.57 -13.27 -6.53
C HIS A 152 13.23 -13.99 -6.39
N GLY A 153 12.77 -14.68 -7.45
CA GLY A 153 11.55 -15.46 -7.41
C GLY A 153 10.30 -14.68 -7.85
N LEU A 154 9.15 -15.02 -7.28
CA LEU A 154 7.87 -14.46 -7.70
C LEU A 154 7.03 -13.99 -6.51
N ILE A 155 6.22 -12.98 -6.78
CA ILE A 155 5.20 -12.46 -5.88
C ILE A 155 3.84 -12.56 -6.57
N ILE A 156 2.81 -12.92 -5.82
CA ILE A 156 1.45 -12.93 -6.32
C ILE A 156 0.68 -11.85 -5.57
N SER A 157 -0.06 -11.04 -6.30
CA SER A 157 -0.88 -9.98 -5.71
C SER A 157 -2.26 -9.92 -6.36
N ALA A 158 -3.25 -9.54 -5.56
CA ALA A 158 -4.62 -9.26 -5.99
C ALA A 158 -5.14 -8.06 -5.21
N THR A 159 -6.22 -7.41 -5.67
CA THR A 159 -6.77 -6.25 -4.95
C THR A 159 -8.29 -6.35 -4.93
N VAL A 160 -8.87 -6.05 -3.77
CA VAL A 160 -10.31 -5.88 -3.58
C VAL A 160 -10.60 -4.47 -3.05
N GLY A 161 -11.73 -3.91 -3.46
CA GLY A 161 -12.23 -2.66 -2.91
C GLY A 161 -12.99 -2.92 -1.62
N THR A 162 -12.89 -1.94 -0.72
CA THR A 162 -13.64 -1.91 0.53
C THR A 162 -14.70 -0.80 0.46
N TYR A 163 -14.75 0.06 1.42
CA TYR A 163 -15.58 1.27 1.43
C TYR A 163 -14.84 2.44 0.75
N GLY A 164 -15.61 3.34 0.15
CA GLY A 164 -15.07 4.51 -0.54
C GLY A 164 -14.11 4.11 -1.68
N ASP A 165 -12.96 4.78 -1.72
CA ASP A 165 -11.88 4.55 -2.69
C ASP A 165 -10.65 3.84 -2.10
N THR A 166 -10.71 3.46 -0.82
CA THR A 166 -9.70 2.62 -0.17
C THR A 166 -9.78 1.19 -0.68
N VAL A 167 -8.64 0.54 -0.82
CA VAL A 167 -8.54 -0.84 -1.29
C VAL A 167 -7.77 -1.72 -0.32
N HIS A 168 -7.88 -3.03 -0.49
CA HIS A 168 -7.04 -4.02 0.18
C HIS A 168 -6.30 -4.85 -0.86
N SER A 169 -4.98 -4.70 -0.87
CA SER A 169 -4.10 -5.60 -1.62
C SER A 169 -3.84 -6.87 -0.81
N LEU A 170 -3.96 -8.01 -1.48
CA LEU A 170 -3.59 -9.32 -0.99
C LEU A 170 -2.24 -9.68 -1.58
N VAL A 171 -1.24 -9.99 -0.76
CA VAL A 171 0.15 -10.17 -1.20
C VAL A 171 0.70 -11.49 -0.69
N ASN A 172 1.08 -12.38 -1.60
CA ASN A 172 1.79 -13.62 -1.27
C ASN A 172 3.26 -13.48 -1.65
N ARG A 173 4.14 -13.62 -0.64
CA ARG A 173 5.60 -13.53 -0.75
C ARG A 173 6.30 -14.85 -0.47
N GLU A 174 5.59 -16.00 -0.39
CA GLU A 174 6.20 -17.29 0.00
C GLU A 174 7.30 -17.75 -0.95
N ARG A 175 7.23 -17.29 -2.21
CA ARG A 175 8.20 -17.62 -3.25
C ARG A 175 9.03 -16.41 -3.69
N TYR A 176 9.16 -15.42 -2.81
CA TYR A 176 9.90 -14.18 -3.04
C TYR A 176 11.02 -14.07 -2.01
N SER A 177 12.25 -13.90 -2.48
CA SER A 177 13.45 -13.90 -1.64
C SER A 177 13.45 -12.72 -0.65
N ALA A 178 13.99 -12.93 0.55
CA ALA A 178 14.05 -11.92 1.59
C ALA A 178 15.00 -10.76 1.25
N ASP A 179 15.99 -10.99 0.37
CA ASP A 179 16.93 -9.98 -0.16
C ASP A 179 16.45 -9.31 -1.46
N ALA A 180 15.25 -9.67 -1.92
CA ALA A 180 14.64 -9.07 -3.09
C ALA A 180 14.25 -7.60 -2.85
N PRO A 181 14.15 -6.77 -3.92
CA PRO A 181 13.49 -5.49 -3.84
C PRO A 181 12.10 -5.62 -3.24
N PHE A 182 11.60 -4.57 -2.57
CA PHE A 182 10.30 -4.59 -1.90
C PHE A 182 9.15 -5.13 -2.77
N LEU A 183 9.08 -4.66 -4.02
CA LEU A 183 8.18 -5.14 -5.09
C LEU A 183 8.90 -5.02 -6.44
N PRO A 184 8.44 -5.70 -7.51
CA PRO A 184 8.95 -5.51 -8.85
C PRO A 184 8.94 -4.03 -9.27
N GLY A 185 10.05 -3.56 -9.87
CA GLY A 185 10.23 -2.16 -10.26
C GLY A 185 10.78 -1.23 -9.17
N TYR A 186 10.95 -1.73 -7.95
CA TYR A 186 11.66 -1.02 -6.89
C TYR A 186 13.14 -1.39 -6.89
N ARG A 187 13.98 -0.49 -6.39
CA ARG A 187 15.37 -0.78 -6.02
C ARG A 187 15.54 -0.70 -4.51
N LEU A 188 16.45 -1.48 -3.98
CA LEU A 188 16.84 -1.39 -2.57
C LEU A 188 17.50 -0.04 -2.27
N LEU A 189 17.30 0.45 -1.06
CA LEU A 189 18.00 1.59 -0.51
C LEU A 189 18.84 1.13 0.69
N ASP A 190 20.16 1.22 0.54
CA ASP A 190 21.12 0.82 1.59
C ASP A 190 21.66 2.02 2.38
N SER A 191 21.27 3.25 2.02
CA SER A 191 21.77 4.45 2.66
C SER A 191 20.87 4.89 3.81
N GLU A 192 21.41 4.85 5.03
CA GLU A 192 20.80 5.52 6.18
C GLU A 192 21.06 7.02 6.10
N ASP A 193 20.04 7.82 6.45
CA ASP A 193 20.23 9.25 6.64
C ASP A 193 21.13 9.44 7.88
N PRO A 194 22.28 10.16 7.78
CA PRO A 194 23.20 10.34 8.91
C PRO A 194 22.53 10.91 10.17
N ILE A 195 21.45 11.65 10.04
CA ILE A 195 20.72 12.21 11.17
C ILE A 195 20.12 11.11 12.05
N THR A 196 19.79 9.94 11.50
CA THR A 196 19.19 8.83 12.27
C THR A 196 20.13 8.30 13.35
N GLN A 197 21.43 8.42 13.15
CA GLN A 197 22.45 8.03 14.14
C GLN A 197 22.50 8.97 15.35
N LEU A 198 21.95 10.18 15.23
CA LEU A 198 21.92 11.20 16.29
C LEU A 198 20.58 11.21 17.04
N LEU A 199 19.59 10.49 16.55
CA LEU A 199 18.26 10.45 17.13
C LEU A 199 18.13 9.27 18.10
N PRO A 200 17.31 9.41 19.16
CA PRO A 200 17.00 8.28 20.03
C PRO A 200 16.29 7.18 19.23
N PRO A 201 16.60 5.90 19.48
CA PRO A 201 15.93 4.81 18.80
C PRO A 201 14.44 4.77 19.18
N ILE A 202 13.61 4.60 18.15
CA ILE A 202 12.17 4.34 18.30
C ILE A 202 11.93 2.94 17.76
N GLU A 203 11.37 2.08 18.58
CA GLU A 203 11.06 0.70 18.21
C GLU A 203 9.55 0.56 18.01
N ILE A 204 9.15 0.17 16.81
CA ILE A 204 7.77 -0.13 16.43
C ILE A 204 7.75 -1.59 16.01
N LEU A 205 7.06 -2.44 16.76
CA LEU A 205 7.09 -3.87 16.52
C LEU A 205 6.28 -4.25 15.26
N GLU A 206 5.03 -3.79 15.19
CA GLU A 206 4.10 -4.15 14.12
C GLU A 206 2.97 -3.13 13.96
N ILE A 207 2.15 -3.29 12.92
CA ILE A 207 0.88 -2.59 12.75
C ILE A 207 -0.18 -3.43 13.47
N ASP A 208 -0.75 -2.88 14.54
CA ASP A 208 -1.78 -3.55 15.34
C ASP A 208 -3.13 -3.54 14.60
N HIS A 209 -3.61 -2.36 14.23
CA HIS A 209 -4.87 -2.19 13.52
C HIS A 209 -4.91 -0.92 12.69
N CYS A 210 -5.87 -0.87 11.74
CA CYS A 210 -6.21 0.32 10.98
C CYS A 210 -7.68 0.67 11.22
N VAL A 211 -7.99 1.96 11.29
CA VAL A 211 -9.35 2.47 11.49
C VAL A 211 -9.79 3.30 10.29
N GLY A 212 -10.96 2.99 9.75
CA GLY A 212 -11.61 3.78 8.70
C GLY A 212 -12.57 4.80 9.29
N ASN A 213 -12.29 6.08 9.12
CA ASN A 213 -13.22 7.15 9.48
C ASN A 213 -14.28 7.30 8.40
N GLN A 214 -15.53 7.46 8.83
CA GLN A 214 -16.68 7.64 7.95
C GLN A 214 -17.35 8.98 8.20
N SER A 215 -18.03 9.50 7.18
CA SER A 215 -18.91 10.67 7.35
C SER A 215 -20.08 10.34 8.29
N TRP A 216 -20.68 11.37 8.87
CA TRP A 216 -21.87 11.20 9.73
C TRP A 216 -22.97 10.43 8.98
N GLY A 217 -23.46 9.34 9.59
CA GLY A 217 -24.47 8.45 8.98
C GLY A 217 -23.94 7.51 7.89
N GLY A 218 -22.63 7.50 7.62
CA GLY A 218 -22.04 6.64 6.58
C GLY A 218 -21.77 5.20 7.01
N VAL A 219 -21.83 4.90 8.31
CA VAL A 219 -21.50 3.56 8.85
C VAL A 219 -22.51 2.50 8.39
N ASP A 220 -23.81 2.85 8.32
CA ASP A 220 -24.87 1.89 7.96
C ASP A 220 -24.73 1.33 6.54
N GLY A 221 -24.07 2.07 5.63
CA GLY A 221 -23.80 1.62 4.26
C GLY A 221 -22.58 0.70 4.11
N ILE A 222 -21.81 0.50 5.20
CA ILE A 222 -20.57 -0.28 5.18
C ILE A 222 -20.75 -1.65 5.85
N VAL A 223 -21.70 -1.75 6.76
CA VAL A 223 -21.96 -2.96 7.58
C VAL A 223 -22.96 -3.91 6.90
N GLN A 224 -23.28 -3.68 5.63
CA GLN A 224 -24.05 -4.61 4.80
C GLN A 224 -23.08 -5.54 4.07
#